data_1be9b56dd6a1760b535bd222df4071ea
#
_entry.id   1be9b56dd6a1760b535bd222df4071ea
#
_cell.length_a   1.000
_cell.length_b   1.000
_cell.length_c   1.000
_cell.angle_alpha   90.00
_cell.angle_beta   90.00
_cell.angle_gamma   90.00
#
_symmetry.space_group_name_H-M   'P 1'
#
loop_
_entity.id
_entity.type
_entity.pdbx_description
1 polymer ?
#
loop_
_entity_poly.entity_id
_entity_poly.type
_entity_poly.pdbx_seq_one_letter_code
_entity_poly.pdbx_strand_id
1 'polypeptide(L)'
;MSMSFCRMPAQHAKKNLPSILLHGVDFTSAPRSKKGITIATGYLHGDIFQLESLTTLYNFADFSAWLMQEGPWCGGFDFPFSLPRELVAQLKWPLTWPKLMQHLSSVTRAELRETFKAVCDARPVGSKFIHRATDIPAGSSSPMKWVNPPVAYMLHAGAPLLLQAGVSIPKVVNGDKHRIALEAYPGMVARSITKASYKNDTPAMQTPERKAARKEIVRAIEKGDYPFAIKLAAGKHKQTLINDGSGDYLDAVLCAIMAAWAHQRRDQDYGLPPDTDPVEGWIVGA
;
A
#
# COMPACT_ATOMS: atom_id res chain seq x y z
N MET A 1 3.63 64.14 22.98
CA MET A 1 2.60 63.17 22.54
C MET A 1 3.19 62.33 21.42
N SER A 2 3.64 61.12 21.73
CA SER A 2 4.27 60.19 20.80
C SER A 2 3.26 59.10 20.51
N MET A 3 2.78 58.98 19.27
CA MET A 3 1.88 57.91 18.81
C MET A 3 2.71 56.69 18.43
N SER A 4 2.56 55.65 19.25
CA SER A 4 3.14 54.34 19.00
C SER A 4 2.28 53.58 17.96
N PHE A 5 2.83 53.37 16.76
CA PHE A 5 2.21 52.50 15.75
C PHE A 5 2.45 51.04 16.09
N CYS A 6 1.40 50.37 16.53
CA CYS A 6 1.39 48.93 16.71
C CYS A 6 1.37 48.24 15.34
N ARG A 7 2.48 47.60 14.92
CA ARG A 7 2.54 46.75 13.76
C ARG A 7 1.86 45.41 14.05
N MET A 8 0.75 45.11 13.38
CA MET A 8 0.18 43.76 13.36
C MET A 8 1.14 42.80 12.65
N PRO A 9 1.30 41.57 13.15
CA PRO A 9 2.09 40.57 12.47
C PRO A 9 1.39 40.14 11.17
N ALA A 10 2.15 40.11 10.10
CA ALA A 10 1.70 39.62 8.79
C ALA A 10 1.23 38.16 8.92
N GLN A 11 -0.04 37.90 8.66
CA GLN A 11 -0.56 36.57 8.46
C GLN A 11 0.16 35.96 7.24
N HIS A 12 0.98 34.95 7.49
CA HIS A 12 1.55 34.13 6.43
C HIS A 12 0.39 33.42 5.72
N ALA A 13 0.01 33.94 4.56
CA ALA A 13 -0.87 33.23 3.63
C ALA A 13 -0.22 31.88 3.34
N LYS A 14 -0.81 30.79 3.82
CA LYS A 14 -0.46 29.43 3.39
C LYS A 14 -0.63 29.40 1.88
N LYS A 15 0.47 29.39 1.10
CA LYS A 15 0.44 29.10 -0.31
C LYS A 15 -0.35 27.81 -0.48
N ASN A 16 -1.47 27.87 -1.19
CA ASN A 16 -2.19 26.70 -1.66
C ASN A 16 -1.23 25.93 -2.57
N LEU A 17 -0.48 24.98 -2.00
CA LEU A 17 0.23 23.99 -2.79
C LEU A 17 -0.81 23.22 -3.60
N PRO A 18 -0.56 22.96 -4.90
CA PRO A 18 -1.48 22.15 -5.67
C PRO A 18 -1.72 20.83 -4.92
N SER A 19 -2.99 20.48 -4.76
CA SER A 19 -3.37 19.23 -4.09
C SER A 19 -2.82 18.06 -4.88
N ILE A 20 -1.95 17.25 -4.25
CA ILE A 20 -1.39 16.07 -4.89
C ILE A 20 -2.48 15.01 -5.06
N LEU A 21 -2.44 14.31 -6.18
CA LEU A 21 -3.29 13.16 -6.43
C LEU A 21 -2.78 11.96 -5.60
N LEU A 22 -3.65 11.38 -4.79
CA LEU A 22 -3.34 10.21 -3.99
C LEU A 22 -4.08 9.00 -4.52
N HIS A 23 -3.38 7.88 -4.54
CA HIS A 23 -3.94 6.59 -4.92
C HIS A 23 -3.76 5.56 -3.82
N GLY A 24 -4.71 4.63 -3.74
CA GLY A 24 -4.55 3.40 -2.99
C GLY A 24 -4.95 2.23 -3.87
N VAL A 25 -4.16 1.18 -3.86
CA VAL A 25 -4.30 0.03 -4.75
C VAL A 25 -4.45 -1.25 -3.93
N ASP A 26 -5.63 -1.87 -4.00
CA ASP A 26 -5.82 -3.26 -3.62
C ASP A 26 -5.47 -4.14 -4.82
N PHE A 27 -4.44 -4.96 -4.67
CA PHE A 27 -3.79 -5.65 -5.77
C PHE A 27 -4.11 -7.15 -5.78
N THR A 28 -4.30 -7.70 -6.96
CA THR A 28 -4.37 -9.14 -7.17
C THR A 28 -3.32 -9.62 -8.16
N SER A 29 -2.69 -10.75 -7.88
CA SER A 29 -1.70 -11.38 -8.76
C SER A 29 -2.29 -12.05 -10.01
N ALA A 30 -3.62 -12.08 -10.15
CA ALA A 30 -4.32 -12.69 -11.27
C ALA A 30 -5.62 -11.93 -11.59
N PRO A 31 -5.51 -10.68 -12.08
CA PRO A 31 -6.68 -9.87 -12.40
C PRO A 31 -7.52 -10.54 -13.51
N ARG A 32 -8.84 -10.52 -13.31
CA ARG A 32 -9.84 -11.11 -14.21
C ARG A 32 -11.19 -10.46 -13.98
N SER A 33 -12.17 -10.70 -14.85
CA SER A 33 -13.51 -10.09 -14.79
C SER A 33 -14.23 -10.21 -13.44
N LYS A 34 -13.94 -11.25 -12.65
CA LYS A 34 -14.54 -11.50 -11.32
C LYS A 34 -13.71 -10.96 -10.14
N LYS A 35 -12.44 -10.62 -10.34
CA LYS A 35 -11.52 -10.10 -9.33
C LYS A 35 -10.48 -9.22 -10.03
N GLY A 36 -10.61 -7.93 -9.89
CA GLY A 36 -9.71 -6.95 -10.52
C GLY A 36 -8.74 -6.33 -9.51
N ILE A 37 -7.89 -5.45 -10.02
CA ILE A 37 -7.07 -4.55 -9.23
C ILE A 37 -7.93 -3.31 -8.95
N THR A 38 -8.18 -3.01 -7.68
CA THR A 38 -9.05 -1.92 -7.29
C THR A 38 -8.22 -0.70 -6.88
N ILE A 39 -8.62 0.47 -7.39
CA ILE A 39 -7.91 1.74 -7.18
C ILE A 39 -8.87 2.75 -6.58
N ALA A 40 -8.51 3.28 -5.43
CA ALA A 40 -9.12 4.48 -4.84
C ALA A 40 -8.27 5.70 -5.20
N THR A 41 -8.89 6.75 -5.72
CA THR A 41 -8.21 7.99 -6.11
C THR A 41 -8.87 9.18 -5.44
N GLY A 42 -8.07 10.13 -4.97
CA GLY A 42 -8.56 11.34 -4.32
C GLY A 42 -7.46 12.34 -4.02
N TYR A 43 -7.80 13.35 -3.24
CA TYR A 43 -6.90 14.46 -2.89
C TYR A 43 -6.80 14.62 -1.38
N LEU A 44 -5.65 15.11 -0.92
CA LEU A 44 -5.44 15.43 0.49
C LEU A 44 -5.59 16.94 0.73
N HIS A 45 -6.52 17.30 1.60
CA HIS A 45 -6.74 18.68 2.07
C HIS A 45 -6.51 18.73 3.59
N GLY A 46 -5.33 19.18 4.00
CA GLY A 46 -4.94 19.13 5.41
C GLY A 46 -4.81 17.69 5.90
N ASP A 47 -5.69 17.25 6.80
CA ASP A 47 -5.80 15.88 7.34
C ASP A 47 -6.97 15.09 6.71
N ILE A 48 -7.64 15.63 5.68
CA ILE A 48 -8.82 15.03 5.04
C ILE A 48 -8.43 14.47 3.68
N PHE A 49 -8.54 13.15 3.51
CA PHE A 49 -8.50 12.49 2.20
C PHE A 49 -9.91 12.51 1.59
N GLN A 50 -10.06 13.32 0.55
CA GLN A 50 -11.29 13.42 -0.24
C GLN A 50 -11.29 12.32 -1.31
N LEU A 51 -12.14 11.33 -1.18
CA LEU A 51 -12.29 10.25 -2.16
C LEU A 51 -13.10 10.73 -3.36
N GLU A 52 -12.47 10.72 -4.55
CA GLU A 52 -13.08 11.17 -5.80
C GLU A 52 -13.63 10.01 -6.63
N SER A 53 -12.86 8.91 -6.73
CA SER A 53 -13.24 7.78 -7.56
C SER A 53 -12.76 6.44 -7.02
N LEU A 54 -13.48 5.40 -7.42
CA LEU A 54 -13.13 3.99 -7.26
C LEU A 54 -13.16 3.36 -8.65
N THR A 55 -12.05 2.73 -9.04
CA THR A 55 -11.89 2.11 -10.36
C THR A 55 -11.40 0.68 -10.19
N THR A 56 -11.80 -0.23 -11.08
CA THR A 56 -11.32 -1.61 -11.08
C THR A 56 -10.74 -1.95 -12.45
N LEU A 57 -9.52 -2.46 -12.47
CA LEU A 57 -8.80 -2.88 -13.68
C LEU A 57 -8.72 -4.40 -13.70
N TYR A 58 -9.00 -5.00 -14.85
CA TYR A 58 -9.19 -6.45 -14.97
C TYR A 58 -8.05 -7.19 -15.66
N ASN A 59 -6.97 -6.49 -15.98
CA ASN A 59 -5.75 -7.05 -16.56
C ASN A 59 -4.52 -6.21 -16.25
N PHE A 60 -3.33 -6.78 -16.44
CA PHE A 60 -2.08 -6.08 -16.16
C PHE A 60 -1.74 -5.02 -17.22
N ALA A 61 -2.23 -5.11 -18.45
CA ALA A 61 -1.97 -4.08 -19.46
C ALA A 61 -2.60 -2.75 -19.06
N ASP A 62 -3.87 -2.77 -18.62
CA ASP A 62 -4.55 -1.57 -18.11
C ASP A 62 -3.88 -1.04 -16.85
N PHE A 63 -3.43 -1.93 -15.95
CA PHE A 63 -2.72 -1.50 -14.75
C PHE A 63 -1.35 -0.88 -15.07
N SER A 64 -0.60 -1.43 -16.01
CA SER A 64 0.65 -0.86 -16.49
C SER A 64 0.44 0.51 -17.14
N ALA A 65 -0.59 0.65 -17.99
CA ALA A 65 -0.95 1.93 -18.59
C ALA A 65 -1.35 2.96 -17.52
N TRP A 66 -2.09 2.53 -16.47
CA TRP A 66 -2.43 3.36 -15.34
C TRP A 66 -1.19 3.82 -14.55
N LEU A 67 -0.22 2.94 -14.30
CA LEU A 67 1.05 3.30 -13.61
C LEU A 67 1.87 4.32 -14.42
N MET A 68 1.73 4.36 -15.74
CA MET A 68 2.43 5.29 -16.64
C MET A 68 1.78 6.67 -16.71
N GLN A 69 0.66 6.93 -16.03
CA GLN A 69 0.02 8.25 -15.99
C GLN A 69 1.02 9.30 -15.49
N GLU A 70 0.90 10.50 -16.05
CA GLU A 70 1.71 11.66 -15.63
C GLU A 70 1.43 12.01 -14.16
N GLY A 71 2.49 12.39 -13.43
CA GLY A 71 2.41 12.92 -12.07
C GLY A 71 2.03 14.41 -12.03
N PRO A 72 1.95 14.99 -10.82
CA PRO A 72 2.39 14.40 -9.56
C PRO A 72 1.31 13.53 -8.88
N TRP A 73 1.71 12.32 -8.47
CA TRP A 73 0.89 11.47 -7.64
C TRP A 73 1.72 10.70 -6.59
N CYS A 74 1.06 10.26 -5.51
CA CYS A 74 1.62 9.36 -4.51
C CYS A 74 0.63 8.23 -4.26
N GLY A 75 1.08 6.97 -4.36
CA GLY A 75 0.23 5.79 -4.25
C GLY A 75 0.69 4.81 -3.18
N GLY A 76 -0.26 4.24 -2.42
CA GLY A 76 -0.07 3.10 -1.52
C GLY A 76 -0.55 1.82 -2.19
N PHE A 77 0.29 0.78 -2.20
CA PHE A 77 0.03 -0.47 -2.93
C PHE A 77 0.03 -1.66 -1.98
N ASP A 78 -1.06 -2.43 -1.94
CA ASP A 78 -1.21 -3.64 -1.12
C ASP A 78 -0.54 -4.85 -1.77
N PHE A 79 0.77 -4.81 -1.87
CA PHE A 79 1.61 -5.97 -2.15
C PHE A 79 3.05 -5.72 -1.70
N PRO A 80 3.82 -6.76 -1.37
CA PRO A 80 5.22 -6.57 -1.01
C PRO A 80 6.03 -6.03 -2.18
N PHE A 81 6.89 -5.06 -1.90
CA PHE A 81 7.77 -4.52 -2.93
C PHE A 81 9.06 -5.32 -3.09
N SER A 82 9.40 -6.15 -2.10
CA SER A 82 10.61 -6.96 -2.14
C SER A 82 10.56 -8.18 -1.22
N LEU A 83 11.68 -8.90 -1.19
CA LEU A 83 11.94 -10.10 -0.40
C LEU A 83 12.85 -9.80 0.80
N PRO A 84 12.85 -10.64 1.85
CA PRO A 84 13.82 -10.56 2.92
C PRO A 84 15.26 -10.64 2.39
N ARG A 85 16.15 -9.75 2.83
CA ARG A 85 17.57 -9.75 2.45
C ARG A 85 18.24 -11.09 2.73
N GLU A 86 17.92 -11.71 3.88
CA GLU A 86 18.42 -13.06 4.23
C GLU A 86 18.11 -14.07 3.12
N LEU A 87 16.85 -14.09 2.65
CA LEU A 87 16.43 -14.99 1.58
C LEU A 87 17.14 -14.70 0.26
N VAL A 88 17.23 -13.42 -0.12
CA VAL A 88 17.89 -12.98 -1.36
C VAL A 88 19.38 -13.40 -1.36
N ALA A 89 20.07 -13.20 -0.23
CA ALA A 89 21.47 -13.59 -0.06
C ALA A 89 21.64 -15.13 -0.08
N GLN A 90 20.78 -15.88 0.62
CA GLN A 90 20.79 -17.35 0.64
C GLN A 90 20.62 -17.94 -0.75
N LEU A 91 19.74 -17.35 -1.57
CA LEU A 91 19.46 -17.77 -2.95
C LEU A 91 20.54 -17.28 -3.94
N LYS A 92 21.48 -16.45 -3.50
CA LYS A 92 22.48 -15.78 -4.33
C LYS A 92 21.83 -14.93 -5.44
N TRP A 93 20.67 -14.38 -5.17
CA TRP A 93 19.96 -13.46 -6.05
C TRP A 93 20.52 -12.05 -5.94
N PRO A 94 20.26 -11.14 -6.92
CA PRO A 94 20.81 -9.78 -6.88
C PRO A 94 20.38 -8.98 -5.66
N LEU A 95 21.34 -8.36 -4.96
CA LEU A 95 21.12 -7.55 -3.74
C LEU A 95 20.83 -6.07 -4.03
N THR A 96 20.42 -5.72 -5.25
CA THR A 96 19.91 -4.40 -5.58
C THR A 96 18.49 -4.54 -6.11
N TRP A 97 17.57 -3.71 -5.64
CA TRP A 97 16.16 -3.83 -5.97
C TRP A 97 15.88 -3.90 -7.48
N PRO A 98 16.43 -3.02 -8.35
CA PRO A 98 16.17 -3.10 -9.79
C PRO A 98 16.60 -4.43 -10.42
N LYS A 99 17.77 -4.95 -10.04
CA LYS A 99 18.26 -6.23 -10.57
C LYS A 99 17.48 -7.41 -9.99
N LEU A 100 17.02 -7.32 -8.74
CA LEU A 100 16.15 -8.33 -8.13
C LEU A 100 14.79 -8.38 -8.85
N MET A 101 14.21 -7.25 -9.20
CA MET A 101 12.95 -7.19 -9.96
C MET A 101 13.13 -7.73 -11.39
N GLN A 102 14.25 -7.44 -12.06
CA GLN A 102 14.59 -8.03 -13.36
C GLN A 102 14.72 -9.55 -13.25
N HIS A 103 15.37 -10.05 -12.22
CA HIS A 103 15.48 -11.48 -11.96
C HIS A 103 14.10 -12.12 -11.72
N LEU A 104 13.27 -11.52 -10.86
CA LEU A 104 11.90 -12.01 -10.62
C LEU A 104 11.04 -12.03 -11.88
N SER A 105 11.24 -11.09 -12.80
CA SER A 105 10.55 -11.09 -14.10
C SER A 105 10.95 -12.26 -15.01
N SER A 106 12.14 -12.83 -14.82
CA SER A 106 12.64 -13.98 -15.60
C SER A 106 12.25 -15.34 -15.00
N VAL A 107 11.78 -15.37 -13.77
CA VAL A 107 11.38 -16.59 -13.04
C VAL A 107 9.89 -16.83 -13.23
N THR A 108 9.48 -18.04 -13.52
CA THR A 108 8.06 -18.43 -13.57
C THR A 108 7.48 -18.58 -12.16
N ARG A 109 6.15 -18.50 -12.03
CA ARG A 109 5.47 -18.77 -10.74
C ARG A 109 5.76 -20.16 -10.19
N ALA A 110 5.91 -21.15 -11.07
CA ALA A 110 6.23 -22.52 -10.69
C ALA A 110 7.65 -22.60 -10.09
N GLU A 111 8.64 -22.04 -10.77
CA GLU A 111 10.03 -21.98 -10.28
C GLU A 111 10.12 -21.21 -8.97
N LEU A 112 9.46 -20.05 -8.86
CA LEU A 112 9.42 -19.27 -7.63
C LEU A 112 8.86 -20.09 -6.47
N ARG A 113 7.75 -20.79 -6.70
CA ARG A 113 7.13 -21.66 -5.69
C ARG A 113 8.05 -22.78 -5.24
N GLU A 114 8.65 -23.52 -6.19
CA GLU A 114 9.55 -24.62 -5.86
C GLU A 114 10.81 -24.12 -5.12
N THR A 115 11.34 -22.96 -5.51
CA THR A 115 12.46 -22.31 -4.81
C THR A 115 12.08 -22.00 -3.37
N PHE A 116 10.96 -21.34 -3.14
CA PHE A 116 10.54 -20.95 -1.78
C PHE A 116 10.15 -22.19 -0.95
N LYS A 117 9.57 -23.21 -1.59
CA LYS A 117 9.26 -24.46 -0.93
C LYS A 117 10.55 -25.16 -0.45
N ALA A 118 11.58 -25.25 -1.28
CA ALA A 118 12.86 -25.83 -0.92
C ALA A 118 13.50 -25.11 0.29
N VAL A 119 13.45 -23.76 0.31
CA VAL A 119 13.92 -22.98 1.46
C VAL A 119 13.10 -23.32 2.72
N CYS A 120 11.77 -23.38 2.62
CA CYS A 120 10.90 -23.71 3.75
C CYS A 120 11.14 -25.13 4.27
N ASP A 121 11.36 -26.10 3.39
CA ASP A 121 11.58 -27.51 3.75
C ASP A 121 12.93 -27.71 4.48
N ALA A 122 13.93 -26.87 4.18
CA ALA A 122 15.23 -26.85 4.86
C ALA A 122 15.22 -26.14 6.22
N ARG A 123 14.11 -25.52 6.64
CA ARG A 123 14.01 -24.73 7.87
C ARG A 123 13.18 -25.46 8.94
N PRO A 124 13.45 -25.20 10.24
CA PRO A 124 12.69 -25.80 11.35
C PRO A 124 11.19 -25.48 11.28
N VAL A 125 10.38 -26.39 11.80
CA VAL A 125 8.95 -26.16 11.99
C VAL A 125 8.74 -24.95 12.91
N GLY A 126 7.85 -24.04 12.53
CA GLY A 126 7.60 -22.77 13.25
C GLY A 126 8.39 -21.56 12.73
N SER A 127 9.49 -21.77 11.98
CA SER A 127 10.30 -20.70 11.39
C SER A 127 10.55 -20.87 9.88
N LYS A 128 9.60 -21.50 9.19
CA LYS A 128 9.72 -21.81 7.76
C LYS A 128 9.81 -20.56 6.85
N PHE A 129 9.05 -19.53 7.18
CA PHE A 129 9.02 -18.29 6.40
C PHE A 129 9.99 -17.26 6.97
N ILE A 130 10.86 -16.73 6.13
CA ILE A 130 11.74 -15.61 6.48
C ILE A 130 10.92 -14.33 6.33
N HIS A 131 11.02 -13.44 7.30
CA HIS A 131 10.32 -12.16 7.31
C HIS A 131 11.30 -11.01 7.06
N ARG A 132 10.82 -9.95 6.40
CA ARG A 132 11.52 -8.67 6.36
C ARG A 132 11.39 -7.99 7.72
N ALA A 133 12.25 -7.01 7.99
CA ALA A 133 12.19 -6.22 9.21
C ALA A 133 10.82 -5.54 9.41
N THR A 134 10.18 -5.12 8.32
CA THR A 134 8.85 -4.47 8.35
C THR A 134 7.68 -5.41 8.59
N ASP A 135 7.79 -6.71 8.26
CA ASP A 135 6.63 -7.62 8.27
C ASP A 135 6.10 -7.89 9.69
N ILE A 136 7.01 -7.94 10.69
CA ILE A 136 6.63 -8.21 12.09
C ILE A 136 5.86 -7.03 12.69
N PRO A 137 6.36 -5.77 12.68
CA PRO A 137 5.61 -4.63 13.21
C PRO A 137 4.31 -4.37 12.44
N ALA A 138 4.30 -4.55 11.11
CA ALA A 138 3.08 -4.46 10.32
C ALA A 138 2.08 -5.58 10.61
N GLY A 139 2.53 -6.71 11.16
CA GLY A 139 1.74 -7.94 11.28
C GLY A 139 1.32 -8.51 9.93
N SER A 140 2.18 -8.34 8.92
CA SER A 140 1.96 -8.85 7.57
C SER A 140 2.49 -10.27 7.42
N SER A 141 2.08 -10.94 6.34
CA SER A 141 2.66 -12.23 5.95
C SER A 141 4.01 -12.02 5.27
N SER A 142 4.93 -12.98 5.46
CA SER A 142 6.20 -13.01 4.71
C SER A 142 5.96 -12.97 3.19
N PRO A 143 6.76 -12.19 2.43
CA PRO A 143 6.67 -12.11 0.97
C PRO A 143 6.96 -13.44 0.24
N MET A 144 7.59 -14.40 0.90
CA MET A 144 7.82 -15.72 0.30
C MET A 144 6.63 -16.69 0.46
N LYS A 145 5.54 -16.29 1.10
CA LYS A 145 4.36 -17.14 1.30
C LYS A 145 3.53 -17.24 0.01
N TRP A 146 3.38 -18.45 -0.52
CA TRP A 146 2.67 -18.71 -1.80
C TRP A 146 1.25 -19.27 -1.62
N VAL A 147 0.79 -19.45 -0.37
CA VAL A 147 -0.56 -19.97 -0.02
C VAL A 147 -1.21 -19.13 1.06
N ASN A 148 -2.47 -18.86 0.94
CA ASN A 148 -3.40 -18.27 1.91
C ASN A 148 -2.83 -17.21 2.89
N PRO A 149 -2.59 -16.00 2.51
CA PRO A 149 -2.71 -15.42 1.17
C PRO A 149 -1.48 -15.70 0.30
N PRO A 150 -1.59 -15.71 -1.04
CA PRO A 150 -0.48 -16.00 -1.94
C PRO A 150 0.39 -14.76 -2.22
N VAL A 151 0.97 -14.20 -1.17
CA VAL A 151 1.70 -12.91 -1.16
C VAL A 151 2.91 -12.93 -2.10
N ALA A 152 3.59 -14.09 -2.20
CA ALA A 152 4.71 -14.27 -3.15
C ALA A 152 4.31 -14.01 -4.60
N TYR A 153 3.09 -14.40 -4.99
CA TYR A 153 2.61 -14.14 -6.36
C TYR A 153 2.17 -12.70 -6.55
N MET A 154 1.78 -11.99 -5.49
CA MET A 154 1.50 -10.56 -5.55
C MET A 154 2.80 -9.78 -5.77
N LEU A 155 3.85 -10.08 -5.01
CA LEU A 155 5.20 -9.55 -5.25
C LEU A 155 5.67 -9.82 -6.68
N HIS A 156 5.64 -11.09 -7.10
CA HIS A 156 6.12 -11.54 -8.42
C HIS A 156 5.41 -10.84 -9.59
N ALA A 157 4.11 -10.58 -9.46
CA ALA A 157 3.34 -9.91 -10.50
C ALA A 157 3.42 -8.37 -10.42
N GLY A 158 3.46 -7.79 -9.21
CA GLY A 158 3.30 -6.35 -9.01
C GLY A 158 4.62 -5.57 -9.00
N ALA A 159 5.62 -6.03 -8.24
CA ALA A 159 6.84 -5.24 -8.05
C ALA A 159 7.65 -5.00 -9.35
N PRO A 160 7.78 -5.97 -10.28
CA PRO A 160 8.39 -5.70 -11.58
C PRO A 160 7.67 -4.64 -12.40
N LEU A 161 6.35 -4.48 -12.28
CA LEU A 161 5.60 -3.44 -12.98
C LEU A 161 5.94 -2.04 -12.46
N LEU A 162 6.24 -1.89 -11.16
CA LEU A 162 6.73 -0.63 -10.61
C LEU A 162 8.10 -0.24 -11.19
N LEU A 163 9.01 -1.23 -11.36
CA LEU A 163 10.29 -1.00 -12.02
C LEU A 163 10.10 -0.57 -13.48
N GLN A 164 9.23 -1.26 -14.23
CA GLN A 164 8.95 -0.94 -15.63
C GLN A 164 8.32 0.45 -15.78
N ALA A 165 7.46 0.85 -14.85
CA ALA A 165 6.86 2.17 -14.84
C ALA A 165 7.85 3.28 -14.46
N GLY A 166 9.01 2.96 -13.90
CA GLY A 166 10.04 3.93 -13.53
C GLY A 166 9.63 4.85 -12.39
N VAL A 167 8.74 4.42 -11.50
CA VAL A 167 8.32 5.20 -10.32
C VAL A 167 9.43 5.27 -9.27
N SER A 168 9.42 6.30 -8.44
CA SER A 168 10.29 6.37 -7.26
C SER A 168 9.67 5.57 -6.11
N ILE A 169 10.50 4.75 -5.46
CA ILE A 169 10.18 4.09 -4.20
C ILE A 169 11.18 4.63 -3.15
N PRO A 170 10.73 5.45 -2.20
CA PRO A 170 11.61 6.08 -1.22
C PRO A 170 12.51 5.06 -0.50
N LYS A 171 13.80 5.37 -0.35
CA LYS A 171 14.88 4.53 0.23
C LYS A 171 15.20 3.24 -0.54
N VAL A 172 14.49 2.92 -1.62
CA VAL A 172 14.68 1.68 -2.39
C VAL A 172 15.22 1.98 -3.78
N VAL A 173 14.55 2.80 -4.57
CA VAL A 173 14.97 3.17 -5.92
C VAL A 173 14.54 4.59 -6.28
N ASN A 174 15.49 5.33 -6.86
CA ASN A 174 15.22 6.63 -7.46
C ASN A 174 14.68 6.44 -8.87
N GLY A 175 13.46 6.89 -9.10
CA GLY A 175 12.80 6.94 -10.41
C GLY A 175 12.24 8.34 -10.67
N ASP A 176 11.07 8.40 -11.28
CA ASP A 176 10.36 9.65 -11.46
C ASP A 176 9.90 10.23 -10.11
N LYS A 177 10.48 11.35 -9.70
CA LYS A 177 10.18 12.04 -8.44
C LYS A 177 8.75 12.58 -8.32
N HIS A 178 8.03 12.65 -9.42
CA HIS A 178 6.63 13.06 -9.48
C HIS A 178 5.67 11.87 -9.36
N ARG A 179 6.18 10.63 -9.35
CA ARG A 179 5.39 9.40 -9.23
C ARG A 179 5.95 8.52 -8.12
N ILE A 180 5.35 8.60 -6.94
CA ILE A 180 5.83 7.95 -5.73
C ILE A 180 5.00 6.72 -5.43
N ALA A 181 5.64 5.55 -5.38
CA ALA A 181 5.03 4.32 -4.93
C ALA A 181 5.48 3.96 -3.51
N LEU A 182 4.54 3.64 -2.65
CA LEU A 182 4.74 3.27 -1.24
C LEU A 182 4.12 1.91 -0.99
N GLU A 183 4.83 1.03 -0.31
CA GLU A 183 4.25 -0.24 0.12
C GLU A 183 3.26 0.02 1.26
N ALA A 184 2.02 -0.44 1.08
CA ALA A 184 0.94 -0.31 2.02
C ALA A 184 0.42 -1.68 2.45
N TYR A 185 -0.18 -1.75 3.63
CA TYR A 185 -0.83 -2.95 4.13
C TYR A 185 -2.15 -2.59 4.83
N PRO A 186 -3.29 -2.63 4.13
CA PRO A 186 -4.58 -2.18 4.65
C PRO A 186 -5.02 -2.96 5.89
N GLY A 187 -4.60 -4.23 6.02
CA GLY A 187 -4.85 -5.04 7.19
C GLY A 187 -4.27 -4.47 8.49
N MET A 188 -3.20 -3.69 8.43
CA MET A 188 -2.64 -3.00 9.59
C MET A 188 -3.60 -1.90 10.09
N VAL A 189 -4.11 -1.07 9.18
CA VAL A 189 -5.08 -0.03 9.50
C VAL A 189 -6.38 -0.64 10.02
N ALA A 190 -6.93 -1.64 9.32
CA ALA A 190 -8.18 -2.29 9.72
C ALA A 190 -8.06 -2.89 11.14
N ARG A 191 -6.96 -3.58 11.47
CA ARG A 191 -6.73 -4.19 12.80
C ARG A 191 -6.50 -3.18 13.92
N SER A 192 -6.05 -1.96 13.61
CA SER A 192 -5.96 -0.89 14.61
C SER A 192 -7.34 -0.38 15.06
N ILE A 193 -8.38 -0.63 14.26
CA ILE A 193 -9.76 -0.19 14.52
C ILE A 193 -10.60 -1.34 15.10
N THR A 194 -10.56 -2.52 14.45
CA THR A 194 -11.37 -3.66 14.89
C THR A 194 -10.62 -4.99 14.72
N LYS A 195 -10.89 -5.94 15.62
CA LYS A 195 -10.38 -7.32 15.50
C LYS A 195 -11.32 -8.23 14.71
N ALA A 196 -12.51 -7.75 14.37
CA ALA A 196 -13.47 -8.50 13.60
C ALA A 196 -13.06 -8.64 12.14
N SER A 197 -13.32 -9.82 11.56
CA SER A 197 -13.12 -10.01 10.12
C SER A 197 -14.13 -9.17 9.34
N TYR A 198 -13.66 -8.35 8.41
CA TYR A 198 -14.51 -7.40 7.66
C TYR A 198 -14.75 -7.80 6.20
N LYS A 199 -14.04 -8.78 5.65
CA LYS A 199 -14.10 -9.17 4.24
C LYS A 199 -14.04 -10.67 4.02
N ASN A 200 -14.55 -11.12 2.86
CA ASN A 200 -14.34 -12.48 2.35
C ASN A 200 -14.61 -12.51 0.85
N ASP A 201 -13.74 -13.16 0.07
CA ASP A 201 -13.93 -13.31 -1.38
C ASP A 201 -15.10 -14.25 -1.75
N THR A 202 -15.46 -15.19 -0.86
CA THR A 202 -16.56 -16.12 -1.08
C THR A 202 -17.89 -15.47 -0.70
N PRO A 203 -18.84 -15.24 -1.64
CA PRO A 203 -20.11 -14.56 -1.34
C PRO A 203 -20.90 -15.14 -0.18
N ALA A 204 -20.96 -16.48 -0.07
CA ALA A 204 -21.67 -17.16 1.03
C ALA A 204 -21.06 -16.87 2.42
N MET A 205 -19.82 -16.38 2.48
CA MET A 205 -19.12 -16.03 3.71
C MET A 205 -19.17 -14.52 4.02
N GLN A 206 -19.87 -13.73 3.23
CA GLN A 206 -20.04 -12.29 3.41
C GLN A 206 -21.19 -11.99 4.37
N THR A 207 -20.97 -12.21 5.66
CA THR A 207 -21.98 -12.14 6.69
C THR A 207 -22.34 -10.71 7.13
N PRO A 208 -23.51 -10.52 7.82
CA PRO A 208 -23.87 -9.23 8.42
C PRO A 208 -22.82 -8.68 9.40
N GLU A 209 -22.14 -9.54 10.15
CA GLU A 209 -21.09 -9.16 11.11
C GLU A 209 -19.89 -8.55 10.38
N ARG A 210 -19.49 -9.13 9.23
CA ARG A 210 -18.44 -8.54 8.38
C ARG A 210 -18.85 -7.19 7.80
N LYS A 211 -20.12 -7.04 7.43
CA LYS A 211 -20.66 -5.74 7.02
C LYS A 211 -20.64 -4.73 8.17
N ALA A 212 -20.98 -5.15 9.39
CA ALA A 212 -20.89 -4.31 10.58
C ALA A 212 -19.45 -3.86 10.86
N ALA A 213 -18.47 -4.76 10.72
CA ALA A 213 -17.06 -4.43 10.85
C ALA A 213 -16.58 -3.41 9.79
N ARG A 214 -16.99 -3.54 8.51
CA ARG A 214 -16.71 -2.52 7.49
C ARG A 214 -17.32 -1.17 7.85
N LYS A 215 -18.55 -1.16 8.36
CA LYS A 215 -19.21 0.07 8.82
C LYS A 215 -18.48 0.73 9.99
N GLU A 216 -17.95 -0.08 10.91
CA GLU A 216 -17.11 0.37 12.03
C GLU A 216 -15.83 1.02 11.50
N ILE A 217 -15.09 0.35 10.59
CA ILE A 217 -13.87 0.86 9.98
C ILE A 217 -14.14 2.20 9.27
N VAL A 218 -15.16 2.25 8.40
CA VAL A 218 -15.52 3.49 7.68
C VAL A 218 -15.82 4.63 8.64
N ARG A 219 -16.55 4.38 9.72
CA ARG A 219 -16.86 5.41 10.74
C ARG A 219 -15.61 5.92 11.47
N ALA A 220 -14.70 5.02 11.82
CA ALA A 220 -13.46 5.38 12.50
C ALA A 220 -12.58 6.25 11.61
N ILE A 221 -12.41 5.87 10.33
CA ILE A 221 -11.59 6.67 9.40
C ILE A 221 -12.26 7.99 9.01
N GLU A 222 -13.60 8.08 8.95
CA GLU A 222 -14.30 9.37 8.76
C GLU A 222 -14.04 10.34 9.93
N LYS A 223 -13.88 9.83 11.15
CA LYS A 223 -13.60 10.64 12.35
C LYS A 223 -12.12 10.94 12.55
N GLY A 224 -11.23 10.11 12.00
CA GLY A 224 -9.80 10.13 12.30
C GLY A 224 -9.44 9.43 13.62
N ASP A 225 -10.33 8.60 14.18
CA ASP A 225 -10.17 7.91 15.47
C ASP A 225 -9.35 6.62 15.31
N TYR A 226 -8.12 6.74 14.83
CA TYR A 226 -7.18 5.62 14.63
C TYR A 226 -5.74 6.18 14.43
N PRO A 227 -4.67 5.34 14.50
CA PRO A 227 -3.28 5.83 14.59
C PRO A 227 -2.80 6.72 13.45
N PHE A 228 -3.33 6.54 12.23
CA PHE A 228 -2.94 7.37 11.08
C PHE A 228 -3.58 8.76 11.10
N ALA A 229 -4.71 8.93 11.76
CA ALA A 229 -5.44 10.19 11.97
C ALA A 229 -5.79 10.97 10.68
N ILE A 230 -5.74 10.31 9.50
CA ILE A 230 -6.23 10.86 8.23
C ILE A 230 -7.74 10.64 8.16
N LYS A 231 -8.50 11.71 8.04
CA LYS A 231 -9.95 11.63 7.92
C LYS A 231 -10.38 11.30 6.50
N LEU A 232 -11.37 10.45 6.35
CA LEU A 232 -11.97 10.13 5.05
C LEU A 232 -13.20 10.98 4.78
N ALA A 233 -13.21 11.72 3.69
CA ALA A 233 -14.42 12.26 3.09
C ALA A 233 -14.88 11.32 1.97
N ALA A 234 -15.69 10.30 2.33
CA ALA A 234 -16.10 9.25 1.41
C ALA A 234 -17.16 9.69 0.38
N GLY A 235 -17.92 10.75 0.66
CA GLY A 235 -18.95 11.28 -0.22
C GLY A 235 -19.95 10.22 -0.69
N LYS A 236 -20.23 10.19 -1.99
CA LYS A 236 -21.13 9.21 -2.62
C LYS A 236 -20.67 7.75 -2.54
N HIS A 237 -19.38 7.52 -2.26
CA HIS A 237 -18.77 6.19 -2.23
C HIS A 237 -18.96 5.44 -0.91
N LYS A 238 -19.42 6.11 0.15
CA LYS A 238 -19.56 5.52 1.49
C LYS A 238 -20.32 4.20 1.50
N GLN A 239 -21.44 4.13 0.81
CA GLN A 239 -22.26 2.90 0.78
C GLN A 239 -21.58 1.78 -0.01
N THR A 240 -20.83 2.11 -1.05
CA THR A 240 -20.01 1.15 -1.80
C THR A 240 -18.98 0.50 -0.89
N LEU A 241 -18.20 1.29 -0.10
CA LEU A 241 -17.22 0.77 0.85
C LEU A 241 -17.83 -0.18 1.90
N ILE A 242 -19.03 0.11 2.36
CA ILE A 242 -19.72 -0.71 3.36
C ILE A 242 -20.34 -1.98 2.74
N ASN A 243 -20.89 -1.88 1.53
CA ASN A 243 -21.65 -2.97 0.90
C ASN A 243 -20.76 -3.95 0.13
N ASP A 244 -19.58 -3.56 -0.29
CA ASP A 244 -18.63 -4.45 -0.93
C ASP A 244 -18.15 -5.54 0.04
N GLY A 245 -18.67 -6.75 -0.12
CA GLY A 245 -18.39 -7.88 0.76
C GLY A 245 -16.98 -8.46 0.59
N SER A 246 -16.35 -8.28 -0.56
CA SER A 246 -14.96 -8.65 -0.81
C SER A 246 -13.99 -7.72 -0.05
N GLY A 247 -14.41 -6.47 0.19
CA GLY A 247 -13.62 -5.45 0.88
C GLY A 247 -12.55 -4.79 0.02
N ASP A 248 -12.51 -5.07 -1.28
CA ASP A 248 -11.46 -4.58 -2.18
C ASP A 248 -11.47 -3.04 -2.29
N TYR A 249 -12.67 -2.43 -2.36
CA TYR A 249 -12.79 -0.97 -2.37
C TYR A 249 -12.35 -0.34 -1.04
N LEU A 250 -12.66 -0.98 0.07
CA LEU A 250 -12.23 -0.49 1.39
C LEU A 250 -10.72 -0.61 1.53
N ASP A 251 -10.13 -1.73 1.14
CA ASP A 251 -8.68 -1.93 1.19
C ASP A 251 -7.93 -0.91 0.31
N ALA A 252 -8.43 -0.64 -0.89
CA ALA A 252 -7.87 0.42 -1.73
C ALA A 252 -7.92 1.79 -1.03
N VAL A 253 -9.03 2.13 -0.35
CA VAL A 253 -9.13 3.38 0.43
C VAL A 253 -8.16 3.38 1.61
N LEU A 254 -8.00 2.27 2.32
CA LEU A 254 -7.03 2.18 3.42
C LEU A 254 -5.59 2.36 2.93
N CYS A 255 -5.25 1.83 1.75
CA CYS A 255 -3.96 2.08 1.10
C CYS A 255 -3.77 3.55 0.73
N ALA A 256 -4.81 4.23 0.21
CA ALA A 256 -4.76 5.67 -0.08
C ALA A 256 -4.56 6.50 1.20
N ILE A 257 -5.18 6.11 2.31
CA ILE A 257 -4.98 6.73 3.62
C ILE A 257 -3.52 6.58 4.10
N MET A 258 -2.92 5.39 3.92
CA MET A 258 -1.51 5.17 4.24
C MET A 258 -0.60 6.04 3.37
N ALA A 259 -0.90 6.17 2.07
CA ALA A 259 -0.20 7.08 1.17
C ALA A 259 -0.35 8.56 1.60
N ALA A 260 -1.56 8.96 2.03
CA ALA A 260 -1.82 10.31 2.55
C ALA A 260 -0.99 10.62 3.80
N TRP A 261 -0.97 9.69 4.75
CA TRP A 261 -0.17 9.78 5.98
C TRP A 261 1.32 9.91 5.68
N ALA A 262 1.83 9.08 4.78
CA ALA A 262 3.23 9.12 4.37
C ALA A 262 3.54 10.41 3.59
N HIS A 263 2.67 10.86 2.71
CA HIS A 263 2.85 12.09 1.95
C HIS A 263 2.93 13.34 2.86
N GLN A 264 2.19 13.38 3.97
CA GLN A 264 2.35 14.45 4.98
C GLN A 264 3.76 14.48 5.59
N ARG A 265 4.49 13.35 5.53
CA ARG A 265 5.85 13.16 6.06
C ARG A 265 6.90 13.08 4.96
N ARG A 266 6.62 13.53 3.74
CA ARG A 266 7.54 13.46 2.59
C ARG A 266 8.90 14.11 2.87
N ASP A 267 8.92 15.18 3.65
CA ASP A 267 10.15 15.88 4.07
C ASP A 267 10.91 15.13 5.20
N GLN A 268 10.38 14.00 5.66
CA GLN A 268 10.93 13.06 6.65
C GLN A 268 10.98 11.65 6.05
N ASP A 269 11.42 11.53 4.82
CA ASP A 269 11.48 10.25 4.08
C ASP A 269 10.16 9.48 4.07
N TYR A 270 9.01 10.16 3.98
CA TYR A 270 7.67 9.55 4.01
C TYR A 270 7.36 8.82 5.33
N GLY A 271 8.08 9.14 6.42
CA GLY A 271 7.94 8.46 7.70
C GLY A 271 8.59 7.08 7.77
N LEU A 272 9.46 6.77 6.81
CA LEU A 272 10.22 5.51 6.80
C LEU A 272 11.38 5.57 7.80
N PRO A 273 11.74 4.46 8.46
CA PRO A 273 12.89 4.40 9.35
C PRO A 273 14.19 4.82 8.65
N PRO A 274 15.12 5.49 9.38
CA PRO A 274 16.40 5.91 8.81
C PRO A 274 17.24 4.76 8.24
N ASP A 275 17.16 3.58 8.89
CA ASP A 275 17.88 2.35 8.60
C ASP A 275 17.12 1.38 7.68
N THR A 276 16.10 1.86 6.96
CA THR A 276 15.38 1.05 5.97
C THR A 276 16.34 0.40 5.00
N ASP A 277 16.31 -0.93 4.93
CA ASP A 277 17.11 -1.71 3.99
C ASP A 277 16.62 -1.50 2.54
N PRO A 278 17.49 -1.02 1.61
CA PRO A 278 17.08 -0.75 0.23
C PRO A 278 16.75 -2.01 -0.59
N VAL A 279 17.09 -3.22 -0.10
CA VAL A 279 16.67 -4.47 -0.74
C VAL A 279 15.27 -4.86 -0.28
N GLU A 280 14.96 -4.72 1.02
CA GLU A 280 13.69 -5.16 1.60
C GLU A 280 12.54 -4.16 1.38
N GLY A 281 12.86 -2.86 1.42
CA GLY A 281 11.85 -1.81 1.52
C GLY A 281 11.16 -1.78 2.88
N TRP A 282 10.07 -1.00 2.98
CA TRP A 282 9.33 -0.86 4.23
C TRP A 282 7.84 -0.59 3.99
N ILE A 283 6.97 -1.19 4.77
CA ILE A 283 5.54 -0.89 4.79
C ILE A 283 5.35 0.44 5.55
N VAL A 284 4.75 1.44 4.91
CA VAL A 284 4.55 2.75 5.55
C VAL A 284 3.70 2.64 6.82
N GLY A 285 4.18 3.25 7.90
CA GLY A 285 3.49 3.26 9.20
C GLY A 285 3.70 2.01 10.07
N ALA A 286 4.54 1.07 9.64
CA ALA A 286 4.93 -0.10 10.43
C ALA A 286 6.03 0.20 11.42
#